data_ec9ff267b0ff1dc838264efa196ee58c
#
_entry.id   ec9ff267b0ff1dc838264efa196ee58c
#
_cell.length_a   1.000
_cell.length_b   1.000
_cell.length_c   1.000
_cell.angle_alpha   90.00
_cell.angle_beta   90.00
_cell.angle_gamma   90.00
#
_symmetry.space_group_name_H-M   'P 1'
#
loop_
_entity.id
_entity.type
_entity.pdbx_description
1 polymer ?
#
loop_
_entity_poly.entity_id
_entity_poly.type
_entity_poly.pdbx_seq_one_letter_code
_entity_poly.pdbx_strand_id
1 'polypeptide(L)'
;HKEIDYLNSSIGEEKIMQFNGNVLTSQQVGPKILWLKNNRPEIYSKTSKIVNGTGFINFKLTGNYTIDHFSAAFMSPLYDVNKQNWSNELNDGIIELEKLPNLVWTNEIIGKISKSASEETGLAEGTIVTSGTIDAAAEAISVGVIGPKDMMMMYGSTMFYILVTDKILSYKRLWYSPWLFDGEHSSMGGLATSGTLTHWFKNNFAKEITSDDVFIKLAKEAEQSPPGSKGIIFLPYFSGERTPIHDTNAKGTFFGLDLTHQRADMYRSIFEGISYGTNHVVEVFKELNATPEKIYSVGGGTKNTIWSQTTSDVSGLNQILRKKTIGASYGDAFLSACTIGELKKEDINKWNELEYEI
;
A
#
# COMPACT_ATOMS: atom_id res chain seq x y z
N HIS A 1 13.81 -0.96 -17.07
CA HIS A 1 13.98 0.50 -17.09
C HIS A 1 13.88 1.08 -18.52
N LYS A 2 14.42 0.41 -19.57
CA LYS A 2 14.42 0.93 -20.95
C LYS A 2 13.04 1.37 -21.45
N GLU A 3 11.99 0.61 -21.14
CA GLU A 3 10.62 0.94 -21.55
C GLU A 3 10.06 2.15 -20.79
N ILE A 4 10.46 2.34 -19.54
CA ILE A 4 10.13 3.54 -18.76
C ILE A 4 10.80 4.75 -19.38
N ASP A 5 12.11 4.67 -19.64
CA ASP A 5 12.89 5.76 -20.24
C ASP A 5 12.35 6.12 -21.63
N TYR A 6 11.97 5.10 -22.43
CA TYR A 6 11.34 5.29 -23.74
C TYR A 6 10.01 6.04 -23.61
N LEU A 7 9.08 5.57 -22.78
CA LEU A 7 7.76 6.19 -22.62
C LEU A 7 7.85 7.60 -22.02
N ASN A 8 8.76 7.84 -21.08
CA ASN A 8 9.01 9.19 -20.56
C ASN A 8 9.57 10.13 -21.62
N SER A 9 10.38 9.61 -22.55
CA SER A 9 10.96 10.42 -23.64
C SER A 9 9.96 10.68 -24.78
N SER A 10 9.10 9.70 -25.12
CA SER A 10 8.15 9.81 -26.23
C SER A 10 6.87 10.55 -25.83
N ILE A 11 6.35 10.33 -24.62
CA ILE A 11 5.07 10.90 -24.15
C ILE A 11 5.31 12.15 -23.28
N GLY A 12 6.30 12.09 -22.38
CA GLY A 12 6.61 13.09 -21.35
C GLY A 12 6.10 12.69 -19.97
N GLU A 13 7.01 12.69 -18.98
CA GLU A 13 6.70 12.29 -17.59
C GLU A 13 5.54 13.11 -16.98
N GLU A 14 5.56 14.43 -17.18
CA GLU A 14 4.54 15.32 -16.64
C GLU A 14 3.16 15.06 -17.25
N LYS A 15 3.10 14.80 -18.57
CA LYS A 15 1.86 14.46 -19.26
C LYS A 15 1.30 13.13 -18.77
N ILE A 16 2.15 12.12 -18.53
CA ILE A 16 1.76 10.85 -17.95
C ILE A 16 1.19 11.05 -16.56
N MET A 17 1.87 11.83 -15.72
CA MET A 17 1.44 12.11 -14.35
C MET A 17 0.09 12.85 -14.31
N GLN A 18 -0.13 13.85 -15.16
CA GLN A 18 -1.40 14.57 -15.26
C GLN A 18 -2.55 13.67 -15.73
N PHE A 19 -2.25 12.73 -16.63
CA PHE A 19 -3.22 11.81 -17.21
C PHE A 19 -3.61 10.66 -16.26
N ASN A 20 -2.63 10.06 -15.59
CA ASN A 20 -2.82 8.85 -14.79
C ASN A 20 -2.68 9.07 -13.28
N GLY A 21 -2.20 10.24 -12.84
CA GLY A 21 -1.94 10.52 -11.42
C GLY A 21 -0.60 9.99 -10.91
N ASN A 22 0.14 9.23 -11.71
CA ASN A 22 1.39 8.56 -11.33
C ASN A 22 2.51 8.80 -12.33
N VAL A 23 3.75 8.91 -11.84
CA VAL A 23 4.93 8.77 -12.68
C VAL A 23 5.20 7.30 -12.99
N LEU A 24 5.90 7.02 -14.10
CA LEU A 24 6.28 5.64 -14.43
C LEU A 24 7.43 5.16 -13.55
N THR A 25 7.20 4.07 -12.86
CA THR A 25 8.18 3.34 -12.07
C THR A 25 8.14 1.85 -12.40
N SER A 26 9.00 1.05 -11.76
CA SER A 26 8.95 -0.42 -11.88
C SER A 26 7.64 -1.04 -11.33
N GLN A 27 6.83 -0.27 -10.62
CA GLN A 27 5.51 -0.71 -10.11
C GLN A 27 4.47 -0.71 -11.24
N GLN A 28 4.57 0.19 -12.22
CA GLN A 28 3.59 0.34 -13.27
C GLN A 28 3.62 -0.82 -14.28
N VAL A 29 2.44 -1.20 -14.78
CA VAL A 29 2.27 -2.38 -15.62
C VAL A 29 2.47 -2.08 -17.11
N GLY A 30 2.09 -0.87 -17.60
CA GLY A 30 2.26 -0.50 -19.00
C GLY A 30 3.66 -0.74 -19.56
N PRO A 31 4.74 -0.27 -18.90
CA PRO A 31 6.11 -0.57 -19.33
C PRO A 31 6.44 -2.07 -19.38
N LYS A 32 5.84 -2.89 -18.52
CA LYS A 32 6.03 -4.35 -18.50
C LYS A 32 5.34 -5.01 -19.71
N ILE A 33 4.17 -4.49 -20.09
CA ILE A 33 3.46 -4.95 -21.30
C ILE A 33 4.27 -4.60 -22.55
N LEU A 34 4.78 -3.38 -22.64
CA LEU A 34 5.65 -2.96 -23.73
C LEU A 34 6.91 -3.82 -23.81
N TRP A 35 7.52 -4.11 -22.67
CA TRP A 35 8.66 -5.04 -22.59
C TRP A 35 8.30 -6.43 -23.14
N LEU A 36 7.16 -6.99 -22.72
CA LEU A 36 6.68 -8.29 -23.21
C LEU A 36 6.50 -8.28 -24.72
N LYS A 37 5.86 -7.23 -25.26
CA LYS A 37 5.63 -7.05 -26.68
C LYS A 37 6.94 -7.00 -27.49
N ASN A 38 7.94 -6.28 -26.98
CA ASN A 38 9.22 -6.09 -27.66
C ASN A 38 10.16 -7.29 -27.53
N ASN A 39 10.14 -8.00 -26.41
CA ASN A 39 11.12 -9.04 -26.10
C ASN A 39 10.56 -10.47 -26.21
N ARG A 40 9.23 -10.62 -26.25
CA ARG A 40 8.54 -11.90 -26.38
C ARG A 40 7.32 -11.78 -27.33
N PRO A 41 7.53 -11.31 -28.58
CA PRO A 41 6.45 -11.06 -29.54
C PRO A 41 5.62 -12.31 -29.84
N GLU A 42 6.23 -13.49 -29.79
CA GLU A 42 5.57 -14.78 -29.99
C GLU A 42 4.58 -15.12 -28.84
N ILE A 43 4.84 -14.64 -27.61
CA ILE A 43 3.92 -14.76 -26.47
C ILE A 43 2.84 -13.69 -26.59
N TYR A 44 3.26 -12.44 -26.81
CA TYR A 44 2.34 -11.32 -26.91
C TYR A 44 1.29 -11.51 -28.01
N SER A 45 1.68 -12.01 -29.21
CA SER A 45 0.76 -12.25 -30.32
C SER A 45 -0.31 -13.32 -30.01
N LYS A 46 -0.03 -14.26 -29.12
CA LYS A 46 -0.96 -15.31 -28.66
C LYS A 46 -1.76 -14.89 -27.43
N THR A 47 -1.43 -13.75 -26.82
CA THR A 47 -2.09 -13.27 -25.60
C THR A 47 -3.44 -12.64 -25.98
N SER A 48 -4.52 -13.18 -25.44
CA SER A 48 -5.87 -12.63 -25.63
C SER A 48 -6.22 -11.59 -24.57
N LYS A 49 -5.79 -11.78 -23.32
CA LYS A 49 -6.05 -10.88 -22.19
C LYS A 49 -4.84 -10.74 -21.30
N ILE A 50 -4.65 -9.53 -20.75
CA ILE A 50 -3.66 -9.22 -19.71
C ILE A 50 -4.42 -8.80 -18.46
N VAL A 51 -4.23 -9.51 -17.37
CA VAL A 51 -4.93 -9.33 -16.11
C VAL A 51 -3.95 -9.35 -14.93
N ASN A 52 -4.36 -8.81 -13.79
CA ASN A 52 -3.68 -9.01 -12.50
C ASN A 52 -4.09 -10.34 -11.86
N GLY A 53 -3.52 -10.67 -10.70
CA GLY A 53 -3.83 -11.91 -9.98
C GLY A 53 -5.32 -12.03 -9.61
N THR A 54 -5.93 -10.95 -9.11
CA THR A 54 -7.35 -10.88 -8.78
C THR A 54 -8.21 -11.14 -10.02
N GLY A 55 -7.92 -10.44 -11.14
CA GLY A 55 -8.65 -10.62 -12.39
C GLY A 55 -8.52 -12.04 -12.98
N PHE A 56 -7.38 -12.72 -12.76
CA PHE A 56 -7.22 -14.11 -13.15
C PHE A 56 -8.13 -15.04 -12.31
N ILE A 57 -8.22 -14.85 -11.01
CA ILE A 57 -9.11 -15.62 -10.13
C ILE A 57 -10.58 -15.34 -10.50
N ASN A 58 -10.93 -14.07 -10.73
CA ASN A 58 -12.26 -13.68 -11.18
C ASN A 58 -12.67 -14.41 -12.46
N PHE A 59 -11.76 -14.46 -13.44
CA PHE A 59 -11.97 -15.22 -14.69
C PHE A 59 -12.16 -16.72 -14.42
N LYS A 60 -11.32 -17.32 -13.58
CA LYS A 60 -11.44 -18.76 -13.24
C LYS A 60 -12.76 -19.08 -12.57
N LEU A 61 -13.28 -18.21 -11.72
CA LEU A 61 -14.53 -18.40 -11.01
C LEU A 61 -15.76 -18.16 -11.88
N THR A 62 -15.74 -17.14 -12.75
CA THR A 62 -16.94 -16.63 -13.43
C THR A 62 -16.89 -16.69 -14.94
N GLY A 63 -15.71 -16.83 -15.54
CA GLY A 63 -15.47 -16.66 -16.98
C GLY A 63 -15.30 -15.20 -17.43
N ASN A 64 -15.41 -14.21 -16.54
CA ASN A 64 -15.33 -12.80 -16.84
C ASN A 64 -13.95 -12.22 -16.53
N TYR A 65 -13.38 -11.46 -17.47
CA TYR A 65 -12.13 -10.72 -17.26
C TYR A 65 -12.43 -9.34 -16.72
N THR A 66 -12.12 -9.11 -15.45
CA THR A 66 -12.38 -7.85 -14.76
C THR A 66 -11.15 -7.34 -14.02
N ILE A 67 -11.11 -6.05 -13.77
CA ILE A 67 -10.13 -5.37 -12.91
C ILE A 67 -10.84 -4.21 -12.21
N ASP A 68 -10.56 -4.04 -10.94
CA ASP A 68 -11.07 -2.91 -10.18
C ASP A 68 -10.34 -1.61 -10.54
N HIS A 69 -11.03 -0.47 -10.41
CA HIS A 69 -10.48 0.86 -10.73
C HIS A 69 -9.21 1.18 -9.93
N PHE A 70 -9.12 0.74 -8.67
CA PHE A 70 -7.91 0.91 -7.87
C PHE A 70 -6.70 0.24 -8.53
N SER A 71 -6.82 -1.03 -8.90
CA SER A 71 -5.75 -1.77 -9.58
C SER A 71 -5.46 -1.24 -10.98
N ALA A 72 -6.49 -0.77 -11.70
CA ALA A 72 -6.35 -0.26 -13.07
C ALA A 72 -5.46 0.98 -13.15
N ALA A 73 -5.43 1.84 -12.13
CA ALA A 73 -4.55 3.00 -12.07
C ALA A 73 -3.06 2.64 -12.17
N PHE A 74 -2.67 1.42 -11.74
CA PHE A 74 -1.29 0.93 -11.89
C PHE A 74 -0.98 0.40 -13.31
N MET A 75 -1.95 0.39 -14.20
CA MET A 75 -1.73 0.10 -15.64
C MET A 75 -1.24 1.32 -16.44
N SER A 76 -0.66 2.34 -15.76
CA SER A 76 -0.14 3.58 -16.38
C SER A 76 0.76 3.26 -17.58
N PRO A 77 0.63 4.03 -18.70
CA PRO A 77 -0.19 5.21 -18.92
C PRO A 77 -1.55 4.90 -19.63
N LEU A 78 -2.12 3.73 -19.45
CA LEU A 78 -3.30 3.25 -20.19
C LEU A 78 -4.65 3.66 -19.56
N TYR A 79 -4.65 4.03 -18.28
CA TYR A 79 -5.84 4.41 -17.52
C TYR A 79 -5.93 5.92 -17.35
N ASP A 80 -7.00 6.52 -17.86
CA ASP A 80 -7.31 7.96 -17.69
C ASP A 80 -8.05 8.15 -16.36
N VAL A 81 -7.40 8.77 -15.39
CA VAL A 81 -7.98 8.96 -14.04
C VAL A 81 -9.13 9.94 -14.00
N ASN A 82 -9.20 10.88 -14.96
CA ASN A 82 -10.27 11.86 -15.03
C ASN A 82 -11.56 11.28 -15.65
N LYS A 83 -11.41 10.37 -16.61
CA LYS A 83 -12.52 9.64 -17.26
C LYS A 83 -12.83 8.32 -16.59
N GLN A 84 -11.96 7.86 -15.67
CA GLN A 84 -12.02 6.56 -15.03
C GLN A 84 -12.20 5.41 -16.05
N ASN A 85 -11.41 5.46 -17.11
CA ASN A 85 -11.54 4.50 -18.22
C ASN A 85 -10.21 4.23 -18.92
N TRP A 86 -10.16 3.12 -19.67
CA TRP A 86 -9.06 2.84 -20.58
C TRP A 86 -9.01 3.90 -21.69
N SER A 87 -7.80 4.26 -22.12
CA SER A 87 -7.62 5.27 -23.14
C SER A 87 -6.44 4.94 -24.06
N ASN A 88 -6.64 5.23 -25.36
CA ASN A 88 -5.58 5.18 -26.35
C ASN A 88 -4.73 6.48 -26.41
N GLU A 89 -5.07 7.51 -25.64
CA GLU A 89 -4.46 8.83 -25.74
C GLU A 89 -2.94 8.79 -25.48
N LEU A 90 -2.49 8.01 -24.49
CA LEU A 90 -1.08 7.83 -24.15
C LEU A 90 -0.59 6.39 -24.37
N ASN A 91 -1.31 5.61 -25.16
CA ASN A 91 -1.01 4.20 -25.37
C ASN A 91 0.36 3.96 -26.06
N ASP A 92 0.78 4.87 -26.95
CA ASP A 92 2.08 4.82 -27.64
C ASP A 92 2.49 3.40 -28.12
N GLY A 93 1.52 2.64 -28.62
CA GLY A 93 1.73 1.29 -29.12
C GLY A 93 1.96 0.21 -28.04
N ILE A 94 1.68 0.48 -26.78
CA ILE A 94 1.87 -0.46 -25.66
C ILE A 94 1.01 -1.72 -25.87
N ILE A 95 -0.30 -1.54 -26.13
CA ILE A 95 -1.27 -2.63 -26.17
C ILE A 95 -2.48 -2.30 -27.04
N GLU A 96 -3.11 -3.31 -27.62
CA GLU A 96 -4.48 -3.22 -28.11
C GLU A 96 -5.44 -3.25 -26.91
N LEU A 97 -6.31 -2.20 -26.74
CA LEU A 97 -7.16 -2.06 -25.54
C LEU A 97 -8.10 -3.25 -25.31
N GLU A 98 -8.44 -3.99 -26.36
CA GLU A 98 -9.27 -5.20 -26.29
C GLU A 98 -8.61 -6.32 -25.47
N LYS A 99 -7.29 -6.25 -25.27
CA LYS A 99 -6.55 -7.18 -24.40
C LYS A 99 -6.65 -6.81 -22.92
N LEU A 100 -7.12 -5.62 -22.57
CA LEU A 100 -7.36 -5.22 -21.20
C LEU A 100 -8.70 -5.80 -20.67
N PRO A 101 -8.81 -6.04 -19.37
CA PRO A 101 -10.05 -6.50 -18.73
C PRO A 101 -11.09 -5.37 -18.65
N ASN A 102 -12.33 -5.73 -18.37
CA ASN A 102 -13.39 -4.76 -18.10
C ASN A 102 -13.16 -4.09 -16.74
N LEU A 103 -13.34 -2.77 -16.71
CA LEU A 103 -13.27 -1.98 -15.48
C LEU A 103 -14.55 -2.18 -14.66
N VAL A 104 -14.38 -2.32 -13.36
CA VAL A 104 -15.48 -2.46 -12.38
C VAL A 104 -15.12 -1.81 -11.07
N TRP A 105 -16.11 -1.42 -10.28
CA TRP A 105 -15.88 -1.02 -8.89
C TRP A 105 -15.79 -2.24 -7.98
N THR A 106 -15.11 -2.11 -6.84
CA THR A 106 -14.88 -3.23 -5.90
C THR A 106 -16.17 -3.80 -5.32
N ASN A 107 -17.23 -2.99 -5.24
CA ASN A 107 -18.55 -3.36 -4.77
C ASN A 107 -19.51 -3.78 -5.90
N GLU A 108 -19.01 -4.15 -7.07
CA GLU A 108 -19.82 -4.68 -8.17
C GLU A 108 -19.82 -6.20 -8.20
N ILE A 109 -20.98 -6.75 -8.58
CA ILE A 109 -21.13 -8.17 -8.87
C ILE A 109 -20.58 -8.42 -10.27
N ILE A 110 -19.53 -9.23 -10.37
CA ILE A 110 -18.87 -9.55 -11.64
C ILE A 110 -19.35 -10.83 -12.29
N GLY A 111 -20.16 -11.61 -11.59
CA GLY A 111 -20.71 -12.87 -12.06
C GLY A 111 -21.09 -13.81 -10.94
N LYS A 112 -21.20 -15.08 -11.30
CA LYS A 112 -21.50 -16.17 -10.39
C LYS A 112 -20.52 -17.32 -10.59
N ILE A 113 -20.29 -18.11 -9.55
CA ILE A 113 -19.51 -19.33 -9.64
C ILE A 113 -20.05 -20.21 -10.76
N SER A 114 -19.22 -20.48 -11.74
CA SER A 114 -19.55 -21.34 -12.87
C SER A 114 -19.55 -22.81 -12.42
N LYS A 115 -20.22 -23.69 -13.22
CA LYS A 115 -20.22 -25.12 -12.96
C LYS A 115 -18.79 -25.68 -12.89
N SER A 116 -17.92 -25.30 -13.83
CA SER A 116 -16.53 -25.75 -13.83
C SER A 116 -15.77 -25.31 -12.58
N ALA A 117 -15.96 -24.05 -12.15
CA ALA A 117 -15.35 -23.54 -10.93
C ALA A 117 -15.89 -24.26 -9.68
N SER A 118 -17.18 -24.57 -9.65
CA SER A 118 -17.79 -25.35 -8.57
C SER A 118 -17.17 -26.75 -8.45
N GLU A 119 -16.98 -27.43 -9.57
CA GLU A 119 -16.35 -28.76 -9.62
C GLU A 119 -14.89 -28.73 -9.17
N GLU A 120 -14.12 -27.67 -9.51
CA GLU A 120 -12.70 -27.51 -9.14
C GLU A 120 -12.51 -27.11 -7.66
N THR A 121 -13.39 -26.28 -7.12
CA THR A 121 -13.18 -25.62 -5.81
C THR A 121 -14.05 -26.12 -4.69
N GLY A 122 -15.18 -26.78 -5.01
CA GLY A 122 -16.21 -27.17 -4.05
C GLY A 122 -17.15 -26.02 -3.63
N LEU A 123 -16.98 -24.80 -4.18
CA LEU A 123 -17.90 -23.70 -3.97
C LEU A 123 -19.24 -23.98 -4.66
N ALA A 124 -20.37 -23.56 -4.07
CA ALA A 124 -21.68 -23.79 -4.66
C ALA A 124 -21.82 -23.04 -6.00
N GLU A 125 -22.25 -23.74 -7.04
CA GLU A 125 -22.58 -23.14 -8.34
C GLU A 125 -23.64 -22.05 -8.17
N GLY A 126 -23.46 -20.93 -8.87
CA GLY A 126 -24.38 -19.80 -8.80
C GLY A 126 -24.12 -18.83 -7.64
N THR A 127 -23.18 -19.12 -6.73
CA THR A 127 -22.76 -18.15 -5.71
C THR A 127 -22.26 -16.86 -6.35
N ILE A 128 -22.71 -15.72 -5.86
CA ILE A 128 -22.34 -14.39 -6.34
C ILE A 128 -20.83 -14.17 -6.10
N VAL A 129 -20.16 -13.62 -7.10
CA VAL A 129 -18.75 -13.21 -7.04
C VAL A 129 -18.66 -11.70 -7.21
N THR A 130 -17.95 -11.03 -6.31
CA THR A 130 -17.63 -9.60 -6.36
C THR A 130 -16.23 -9.37 -6.96
N SER A 131 -15.94 -8.14 -7.38
CA SER A 131 -14.64 -7.86 -8.00
C SER A 131 -13.45 -8.11 -7.08
N GLY A 132 -13.55 -7.74 -5.80
CA GLY A 132 -12.39 -7.66 -4.93
C GLY A 132 -11.43 -6.53 -5.34
N THR A 133 -10.30 -6.45 -4.65
CA THR A 133 -9.25 -5.45 -4.90
C THR A 133 -7.88 -5.99 -4.55
N ILE A 134 -6.84 -5.13 -4.49
CA ILE A 134 -5.52 -5.51 -4.00
C ILE A 134 -5.51 -5.63 -2.46
N ASP A 135 -4.58 -6.44 -1.95
CA ASP A 135 -4.42 -6.76 -0.53
C ASP A 135 -4.35 -5.52 0.38
N ALA A 136 -3.55 -4.52 0.03
CA ALA A 136 -3.36 -3.32 0.83
C ALA A 136 -4.64 -2.48 0.96
N ALA A 137 -5.46 -2.39 -0.11
CA ALA A 137 -6.73 -1.67 -0.07
C ALA A 137 -7.79 -2.45 0.71
N ALA A 138 -7.84 -3.77 0.53
CA ALA A 138 -8.71 -4.65 1.31
C ALA A 138 -8.33 -4.63 2.81
N GLU A 139 -7.04 -4.60 3.15
CA GLU A 139 -6.59 -4.45 4.53
C GLU A 139 -6.98 -3.09 5.11
N ALA A 140 -6.83 -2.01 4.36
CA ALA A 140 -7.21 -0.68 4.79
C ALA A 140 -8.71 -0.60 5.16
N ILE A 141 -9.59 -1.12 4.30
CA ILE A 141 -11.02 -1.11 4.60
C ILE A 141 -11.36 -2.01 5.79
N SER A 142 -10.63 -3.12 5.98
CA SER A 142 -10.87 -4.06 7.09
C SER A 142 -10.77 -3.40 8.48
N VAL A 143 -10.01 -2.33 8.58
CA VAL A 143 -9.76 -1.59 9.84
C VAL A 143 -10.49 -0.27 9.95
N GLY A 144 -11.23 0.14 8.91
CA GLY A 144 -12.08 1.32 8.99
C GLY A 144 -11.70 2.49 8.09
N VAL A 145 -10.79 2.31 7.15
CA VAL A 145 -10.46 3.34 6.14
C VAL A 145 -11.56 3.35 5.08
N ILE A 146 -12.57 4.18 5.28
CA ILE A 146 -13.79 4.18 4.46
C ILE A 146 -14.07 5.48 3.71
N GLY A 147 -13.44 6.57 4.08
CA GLY A 147 -13.75 7.85 3.47
C GLY A 147 -12.64 8.89 3.56
N PRO A 148 -12.85 10.08 2.98
CA PRO A 148 -11.85 11.13 2.96
C PRO A 148 -11.31 11.47 4.35
N LYS A 149 -9.97 11.64 4.43
CA LYS A 149 -9.16 11.88 5.63
C LYS A 149 -8.95 10.69 6.55
N ASP A 150 -9.53 9.52 6.24
CA ASP A 150 -9.13 8.26 6.87
C ASP A 150 -7.81 7.80 6.25
N MET A 151 -6.83 7.41 7.09
CA MET A 151 -5.54 6.91 6.66
C MET A 151 -5.22 5.56 7.31
N MET A 152 -4.82 4.58 6.51
CA MET A 152 -4.15 3.40 7.01
C MET A 152 -2.66 3.67 7.20
N MET A 153 -2.11 3.25 8.33
CA MET A 153 -0.69 3.21 8.60
C MET A 153 -0.27 1.77 8.90
N MET A 154 0.46 1.16 7.97
CA MET A 154 0.88 -0.24 8.08
C MET A 154 2.30 -0.34 8.62
N TYR A 155 2.46 -0.96 9.79
CA TYR A 155 3.71 -1.25 10.48
C TYR A 155 4.25 -2.63 10.07
N GLY A 156 4.86 -2.70 8.91
CA GLY A 156 5.43 -3.91 8.34
C GLY A 156 6.96 -3.93 8.29
N SER A 157 7.51 -4.78 7.44
CA SER A 157 8.94 -4.73 7.06
C SER A 157 9.33 -3.38 6.46
N THR A 158 8.37 -2.75 5.80
CA THR A 158 8.35 -1.36 5.33
C THR A 158 7.18 -0.65 6.01
N MET A 159 7.16 0.70 6.05
CA MET A 159 5.93 1.44 6.32
C MET A 159 5.18 1.66 5.02
N PHE A 160 3.85 1.58 5.08
CA PHE A 160 2.99 1.91 3.96
C PHE A 160 1.77 2.70 4.43
N TYR A 161 1.39 3.69 3.66
CA TYR A 161 0.31 4.62 4.00
C TYR A 161 -0.68 4.68 2.85
N ILE A 162 -1.98 4.60 3.17
CA ILE A 162 -3.08 4.86 2.24
C ILE A 162 -3.97 5.91 2.88
N LEU A 163 -4.01 7.09 2.29
CA LEU A 163 -4.91 8.17 2.68
C LEU A 163 -6.05 8.28 1.66
N VAL A 164 -7.28 8.16 2.10
CA VAL A 164 -8.46 8.46 1.26
C VAL A 164 -8.63 9.96 1.17
N THR A 165 -8.90 10.44 -0.04
CA THR A 165 -9.01 11.86 -0.36
C THR A 165 -10.29 12.14 -1.15
N ASP A 166 -10.77 13.39 -1.09
CA ASP A 166 -11.94 13.90 -1.83
C ASP A 166 -11.60 14.39 -3.24
N LYS A 167 -10.31 14.36 -3.60
CA LYS A 167 -9.81 14.83 -4.89
C LYS A 167 -8.57 14.04 -5.33
N ILE A 168 -8.27 14.13 -6.62
CA ILE A 168 -7.03 13.58 -7.18
C ILE A 168 -5.84 14.37 -6.62
N LEU A 169 -4.93 13.70 -5.93
CA LEU A 169 -3.64 14.25 -5.53
C LEU A 169 -2.55 13.70 -6.45
N SER A 170 -2.32 14.38 -7.57
CA SER A 170 -1.23 14.04 -8.47
C SER A 170 0.07 14.70 -7.98
N TYR A 171 0.94 13.92 -7.38
CA TYR A 171 2.23 14.36 -6.86
C TYR A 171 3.30 13.31 -7.08
N LYS A 172 4.40 13.67 -7.72
CA LYS A 172 5.42 12.68 -8.18
C LYS A 172 6.07 11.84 -7.08
N ARG A 173 5.94 12.25 -5.81
CA ARG A 173 6.48 11.53 -4.66
C ARG A 173 5.45 10.66 -3.93
N LEU A 174 4.21 10.61 -4.44
CA LEU A 174 3.14 9.76 -3.95
C LEU A 174 2.60 8.89 -5.07
N TRP A 175 1.92 7.83 -4.72
CA TRP A 175 1.12 7.05 -5.67
C TRP A 175 -0.33 7.47 -5.56
N TYR A 176 -1.02 7.53 -6.66
CA TYR A 176 -2.43 7.82 -6.75
C TYR A 176 -3.21 6.59 -7.24
N SER A 177 -4.43 6.42 -6.74
CA SER A 177 -5.45 5.53 -7.30
C SER A 177 -6.84 6.05 -6.96
N PRO A 178 -7.88 5.81 -7.77
CA PRO A 178 -9.26 5.86 -7.28
C PRO A 178 -9.38 5.00 -6.03
N TRP A 179 -10.26 5.39 -5.10
CA TRP A 179 -10.51 4.53 -3.94
C TRP A 179 -11.44 3.37 -4.33
N LEU A 180 -11.96 2.65 -3.38
CA LEU A 180 -12.75 1.43 -3.62
C LEU A 180 -14.18 1.71 -4.08
N PHE A 181 -14.66 2.94 -3.91
CA PHE A 181 -16.00 3.38 -4.25
C PHE A 181 -15.95 4.57 -5.22
N ASP A 182 -16.95 4.66 -6.11
CA ASP A 182 -17.02 5.73 -7.10
C ASP A 182 -17.01 7.13 -6.46
N GLY A 183 -16.28 8.04 -7.09
CA GLY A 183 -16.13 9.43 -6.63
C GLY A 183 -15.13 9.64 -5.49
N GLU A 184 -14.48 8.58 -5.00
CA GLU A 184 -13.45 8.67 -3.97
C GLU A 184 -12.06 8.39 -4.56
N HIS A 185 -11.04 8.97 -3.92
CA HIS A 185 -9.65 8.89 -4.36
C HIS A 185 -8.75 8.41 -3.23
N SER A 186 -7.56 7.98 -3.55
CA SER A 186 -6.55 7.66 -2.55
C SER A 186 -5.17 8.12 -2.97
N SER A 187 -4.37 8.47 -1.98
CA SER A 187 -2.97 8.80 -2.17
C SER A 187 -2.12 7.96 -1.23
N MET A 188 -1.02 7.45 -1.74
CA MET A 188 -0.23 6.44 -1.04
C MET A 188 1.23 6.85 -0.97
N GLY A 189 1.87 6.43 0.11
CA GLY A 189 3.31 6.60 0.31
C GLY A 189 3.90 5.46 1.11
N GLY A 190 5.22 5.43 1.25
CA GLY A 190 5.86 4.39 2.04
C GLY A 190 7.34 4.63 2.28
N LEU A 191 7.84 4.13 3.41
CA LEU A 191 9.28 4.08 3.70
C LEU A 191 9.84 2.75 3.21
N ALA A 192 11.06 2.79 2.68
CA ALA A 192 11.71 1.61 2.11
C ALA A 192 12.13 0.57 3.17
N THR A 193 12.43 1.00 4.38
CA THR A 193 12.82 0.15 5.50
C THR A 193 12.19 0.62 6.81
N SER A 194 11.68 -0.32 7.59
CA SER A 194 11.15 -0.08 8.94
C SER A 194 11.32 -1.33 9.83
N GLY A 195 10.34 -2.20 9.95
CA GLY A 195 10.44 -3.43 10.75
C GLY A 195 11.63 -4.31 10.39
N THR A 196 12.10 -4.29 9.14
CA THR A 196 13.34 -4.96 8.71
C THR A 196 14.56 -4.52 9.52
N LEU A 197 14.58 -3.28 10.00
CA LEU A 197 15.68 -2.74 10.81
C LEU A 197 15.77 -3.39 12.19
N THR A 198 14.67 -3.87 12.75
CA THR A 198 14.70 -4.62 14.02
C THR A 198 15.43 -5.96 13.84
N HIS A 199 15.18 -6.66 12.74
CA HIS A 199 15.91 -7.89 12.38
C HIS A 199 17.39 -7.62 12.09
N TRP A 200 17.68 -6.55 11.35
CA TRP A 200 19.06 -6.12 11.09
C TRP A 200 19.78 -5.82 12.40
N PHE A 201 19.16 -5.07 13.32
CA PHE A 201 19.74 -4.74 14.62
C PHE A 201 20.00 -6.00 15.46
N LYS A 202 19.00 -6.86 15.58
CA LYS A 202 19.14 -8.15 16.27
C LYS A 202 20.32 -8.96 15.73
N ASN A 203 20.46 -9.05 14.42
CA ASN A 203 21.51 -9.86 13.78
C ASN A 203 22.93 -9.27 13.90
N ASN A 204 23.06 -7.98 14.20
CA ASN A 204 24.36 -7.32 14.30
C ASN A 204 24.74 -6.95 15.74
N PHE A 205 23.77 -6.61 16.60
CA PHE A 205 24.02 -6.03 17.93
C PHE A 205 23.41 -6.83 19.09
N ALA A 206 22.72 -7.93 18.82
CA ALA A 206 22.05 -8.74 19.85
C ALA A 206 22.08 -10.24 19.53
N LYS A 207 23.20 -10.73 18.97
CA LYS A 207 23.35 -12.15 18.56
C LYS A 207 23.32 -13.11 19.73
N GLU A 208 23.68 -12.66 20.92
CA GLU A 208 23.66 -13.44 22.16
C GLU A 208 22.24 -13.78 22.64
N ILE A 209 21.23 -13.03 22.19
CA ILE A 209 19.82 -13.30 22.51
C ILE A 209 19.27 -14.27 21.47
N THR A 210 19.25 -15.54 21.82
CA THR A 210 18.82 -16.64 20.91
C THR A 210 17.37 -17.07 21.08
N SER A 211 16.68 -16.52 22.09
CA SER A 211 15.29 -16.87 22.41
C SER A 211 14.29 -16.25 21.43
N ASP A 212 13.13 -16.91 21.25
CA ASP A 212 12.06 -16.45 20.36
C ASP A 212 11.46 -15.09 20.75
N ASP A 213 11.61 -14.69 22.02
CA ASP A 213 11.16 -13.44 22.58
C ASP A 213 12.18 -12.28 22.43
N VAL A 214 13.19 -12.42 21.57
CA VAL A 214 14.28 -11.45 21.39
C VAL A 214 13.78 -10.01 21.18
N PHE A 215 12.76 -9.81 20.37
CA PHE A 215 12.22 -8.47 20.08
C PHE A 215 11.50 -7.87 21.29
N ILE A 216 10.87 -8.70 22.14
CA ILE A 216 10.26 -8.27 23.39
C ILE A 216 11.36 -7.82 24.38
N LYS A 217 12.46 -8.57 24.46
CA LYS A 217 13.61 -8.22 25.31
C LYS A 217 14.26 -6.93 24.87
N LEU A 218 14.53 -6.78 23.59
CA LEU A 218 15.10 -5.55 23.03
C LEU A 218 14.17 -4.33 23.22
N ALA A 219 12.86 -4.51 23.10
CA ALA A 219 11.89 -3.45 23.39
C ALA A 219 11.95 -3.04 24.88
N LYS A 220 11.99 -3.99 25.80
CA LYS A 220 12.16 -3.71 27.26
C LYS A 220 13.48 -3.03 27.57
N GLU A 221 14.58 -3.36 26.88
CA GLU A 221 15.83 -2.62 27.01
C GLU A 221 15.67 -1.17 26.53
N ALA A 222 15.03 -0.97 25.37
CA ALA A 222 14.81 0.35 24.79
C ALA A 222 13.92 1.25 25.66
N GLU A 223 13.02 0.69 26.48
CA GLU A 223 12.23 1.44 27.48
C GLU A 223 13.11 2.15 28.52
N GLN A 224 14.33 1.67 28.75
CA GLN A 224 15.27 2.29 29.69
C GLN A 224 15.95 3.55 29.11
N SER A 225 15.91 3.71 27.81
CA SER A 225 16.39 4.90 27.14
C SER A 225 15.32 6.00 27.13
N PRO A 226 15.64 7.26 27.47
CA PRO A 226 14.66 8.34 27.40
C PRO A 226 14.27 8.65 25.95
N PRO A 227 13.08 9.26 25.73
CA PRO A 227 12.75 9.87 24.43
C PRO A 227 13.85 10.80 23.93
N GLY A 228 14.17 10.72 22.63
CA GLY A 228 15.29 11.40 22.00
C GLY A 228 16.59 10.62 22.08
N SER A 229 16.58 9.36 22.61
CA SER A 229 17.71 8.41 22.60
C SER A 229 19.04 9.04 23.00
N LYS A 230 19.01 9.93 23.99
CA LYS A 230 20.15 10.76 24.48
C LYS A 230 20.87 11.54 23.37
N GLY A 231 20.18 11.93 22.30
CA GLY A 231 20.71 12.70 21.19
C GLY A 231 21.18 11.88 19.98
N ILE A 232 20.97 10.57 19.97
CA ILE A 232 21.21 9.78 18.76
C ILE A 232 20.13 10.10 17.73
N ILE A 233 20.54 10.48 16.52
CA ILE A 233 19.68 10.60 15.35
C ILE A 233 19.92 9.39 14.46
N PHE A 234 18.83 8.68 14.10
CA PHE A 234 18.88 7.53 13.21
C PHE A 234 18.21 7.85 11.89
N LEU A 235 18.90 7.60 10.76
CA LEU A 235 18.34 7.66 9.42
C LEU A 235 18.03 6.25 8.94
N PRO A 236 16.75 5.90 8.67
CA PRO A 236 16.34 4.52 8.37
C PRO A 236 16.58 4.08 6.91
N TYR A 237 17.44 4.74 6.14
CA TYR A 237 17.58 4.60 4.69
C TYR A 237 18.43 3.41 4.23
N PHE A 238 18.29 2.25 4.85
CA PHE A 238 19.14 1.08 4.62
C PHE A 238 18.96 0.42 3.25
N SER A 239 17.84 0.68 2.58
CA SER A 239 17.56 0.19 1.20
C SER A 239 17.26 1.36 0.24
N GLY A 240 17.92 2.48 0.42
CA GLY A 240 17.48 3.73 -0.17
C GLY A 240 16.23 4.25 0.53
N GLU A 241 15.57 5.27 -0.02
CA GLU A 241 14.31 5.75 0.51
C GLU A 241 13.29 6.06 -0.59
N ARG A 242 12.02 5.83 -0.26
CA ARG A 242 10.86 6.09 -1.12
C ARG A 242 10.28 7.47 -0.81
N THR A 243 9.07 7.53 -0.31
CA THR A 243 8.36 8.78 0.00
C THR A 243 8.93 9.45 1.26
N PRO A 244 9.23 10.75 1.22
CA PRO A 244 9.14 11.65 0.07
C PRO A 244 10.48 11.89 -0.64
N ILE A 245 11.54 11.21 -0.26
CA ILE A 245 12.93 11.48 -0.70
C ILE A 245 13.16 10.97 -2.13
N HIS A 246 12.68 9.75 -2.43
CA HIS A 246 12.88 9.06 -3.71
C HIS A 246 14.34 8.97 -4.15
N ASP A 247 15.23 8.58 -3.22
CA ASP A 247 16.65 8.36 -3.47
C ASP A 247 17.04 6.91 -3.16
N THR A 248 17.33 6.14 -4.21
CA THR A 248 17.80 4.75 -4.10
C THR A 248 19.24 4.64 -3.54
N ASN A 249 19.98 5.74 -3.52
CA ASN A 249 21.35 5.80 -3.00
C ASN A 249 21.43 6.28 -1.55
N ALA A 250 20.34 6.74 -0.96
CA ALA A 250 20.29 7.13 0.45
C ALA A 250 20.77 5.97 1.34
N LYS A 251 21.48 6.28 2.43
CA LYS A 251 22.06 5.31 3.35
C LYS A 251 21.61 5.55 4.78
N GLY A 252 21.49 4.44 5.53
CA GLY A 252 21.22 4.47 6.96
C GLY A 252 22.42 4.99 7.75
N THR A 253 22.13 5.68 8.86
CA THR A 253 23.16 6.30 9.69
C THR A 253 22.70 6.36 11.15
N PHE A 254 23.63 6.09 12.08
CA PHE A 254 23.55 6.56 13.47
C PHE A 254 24.45 7.79 13.59
N PHE A 255 23.89 8.91 13.98
CA PHE A 255 24.62 10.17 14.19
C PHE A 255 24.55 10.57 15.66
N GLY A 256 25.63 11.13 16.20
CA GLY A 256 25.68 11.64 17.57
C GLY A 256 26.09 10.61 18.64
N LEU A 257 26.64 9.45 18.25
CA LEU A 257 27.12 8.45 19.20
C LEU A 257 28.34 8.95 19.99
N ASP A 258 28.33 8.70 21.29
CA ASP A 258 29.47 8.87 22.18
C ASP A 258 29.63 7.66 23.13
N LEU A 259 30.63 7.72 24.02
CA LEU A 259 30.93 6.59 24.94
C LEU A 259 29.88 6.33 26.02
N THR A 260 28.88 7.19 26.18
CA THR A 260 27.81 7.03 27.17
C THR A 260 26.61 6.25 26.64
N HIS A 261 26.52 6.11 25.32
CA HIS A 261 25.41 5.43 24.67
C HIS A 261 25.50 3.91 24.82
N GLN A 262 24.35 3.29 24.99
CA GLN A 262 24.17 1.85 25.15
C GLN A 262 23.30 1.26 24.04
N ARG A 263 23.23 -0.06 23.96
CA ARG A 263 22.37 -0.77 23.00
C ARG A 263 20.90 -0.32 23.08
N ALA A 264 20.41 -0.05 24.29
CA ALA A 264 19.06 0.47 24.52
C ALA A 264 18.82 1.80 23.78
N ASP A 265 19.76 2.73 23.84
CA ASP A 265 19.67 4.02 23.20
C ASP A 265 19.67 3.87 21.66
N MET A 266 20.57 3.03 21.15
CA MET A 266 20.62 2.72 19.71
C MET A 266 19.34 2.05 19.19
N TYR A 267 18.79 1.08 19.95
CA TYR A 267 17.59 0.39 19.50
C TYR A 267 16.36 1.30 19.53
N ARG A 268 16.24 2.16 20.56
CA ARG A 268 15.19 3.19 20.62
C ARG A 268 15.29 4.17 19.46
N SER A 269 16.48 4.65 19.14
CA SER A 269 16.68 5.62 18.06
C SER A 269 16.20 5.11 16.69
N ILE A 270 16.18 3.77 16.47
CA ILE A 270 15.62 3.17 15.24
C ILE A 270 14.15 3.50 15.11
N PHE A 271 13.35 3.30 16.17
CA PHE A 271 11.91 3.59 16.15
C PHE A 271 11.66 5.09 16.02
N GLU A 272 12.46 5.92 16.69
CA GLU A 272 12.39 7.38 16.56
C GLU A 272 12.69 7.82 15.12
N GLY A 273 13.74 7.29 14.49
CA GLY A 273 14.09 7.59 13.09
C GLY A 273 12.99 7.15 12.11
N ILE A 274 12.39 5.98 12.31
CA ILE A 274 11.24 5.54 11.48
C ILE A 274 10.05 6.47 11.70
N SER A 275 9.79 6.91 12.93
CA SER A 275 8.70 7.83 13.25
C SER A 275 8.92 9.22 12.66
N TYR A 276 10.15 9.73 12.62
CA TYR A 276 10.48 10.97 11.90
C TYR A 276 10.26 10.82 10.39
N GLY A 277 10.65 9.69 9.80
CA GLY A 277 10.35 9.38 8.40
C GLY A 277 8.85 9.31 8.13
N THR A 278 8.08 8.72 9.04
CA THR A 278 6.61 8.68 8.99
C THR A 278 6.02 10.09 9.02
N ASN A 279 6.47 10.95 9.95
CA ASN A 279 6.02 12.33 10.01
C ASN A 279 6.37 13.11 8.73
N HIS A 280 7.52 12.86 8.13
CA HIS A 280 7.88 13.49 6.87
C HIS A 280 6.86 13.15 5.75
N VAL A 281 6.34 11.93 5.72
CA VAL A 281 5.23 11.55 4.80
C VAL A 281 3.94 12.29 5.16
N VAL A 282 3.61 12.40 6.44
CA VAL A 282 2.41 13.15 6.92
C VAL A 282 2.51 14.63 6.53
N GLU A 283 3.68 15.24 6.66
CA GLU A 283 3.89 16.64 6.24
C GLU A 283 3.65 16.84 4.73
N VAL A 284 4.04 15.88 3.88
CA VAL A 284 3.71 15.95 2.45
C VAL A 284 2.20 15.95 2.22
N PHE A 285 1.42 15.15 2.95
CA PHE A 285 -0.05 15.21 2.85
C PHE A 285 -0.60 16.56 3.32
N LYS A 286 -0.04 17.14 4.41
CA LYS A 286 -0.43 18.46 4.90
C LYS A 286 -0.13 19.56 3.87
N GLU A 287 1.06 19.54 3.24
CA GLU A 287 1.43 20.48 2.17
C GLU A 287 0.47 20.43 0.98
N LEU A 288 -0.09 19.25 0.68
CA LEU A 288 -1.10 19.06 -0.37
C LEU A 288 -2.54 19.37 0.08
N ASN A 289 -2.73 19.95 1.28
CA ASN A 289 -4.04 20.19 1.88
C ASN A 289 -4.89 18.91 2.02
N ALA A 290 -4.25 17.80 2.36
CA ALA A 290 -4.87 16.50 2.58
C ALA A 290 -4.45 15.92 3.94
N THR A 291 -4.60 16.70 5.00
CA THR A 291 -4.25 16.27 6.36
C THR A 291 -5.13 15.11 6.79
N PRO A 292 -4.52 13.95 7.19
CA PRO A 292 -5.29 12.85 7.75
C PRO A 292 -5.92 13.24 9.10
N GLU A 293 -7.11 12.75 9.37
CA GLU A 293 -7.83 13.01 10.64
C GLU A 293 -7.96 11.74 11.50
N LYS A 294 -8.11 10.57 10.85
CA LYS A 294 -8.21 9.29 11.54
C LYS A 294 -7.13 8.36 11.01
N ILE A 295 -6.29 7.87 11.90
CA ILE A 295 -5.21 6.96 11.56
C ILE A 295 -5.56 5.56 12.05
N TYR A 296 -5.71 4.63 11.13
CA TYR A 296 -5.93 3.22 11.44
C TYR A 296 -4.63 2.46 11.30
N SER A 297 -4.09 2.00 12.42
CA SER A 297 -2.79 1.32 12.47
C SER A 297 -2.92 -0.19 12.42
N VAL A 298 -2.14 -0.81 11.53
CA VAL A 298 -2.14 -2.26 11.31
C VAL A 298 -0.72 -2.81 11.22
N GLY A 299 -0.60 -4.13 11.24
CA GLY A 299 0.65 -4.83 11.05
C GLY A 299 1.37 -5.20 12.34
N GLY A 300 2.38 -6.06 12.22
CA GLY A 300 3.05 -6.66 13.38
C GLY A 300 3.81 -5.65 14.26
N GLY A 301 4.24 -4.53 13.69
CA GLY A 301 4.98 -3.49 14.41
C GLY A 301 4.14 -2.72 15.42
N THR A 302 2.81 -2.72 15.33
CA THR A 302 1.92 -2.08 16.31
C THR A 302 2.02 -2.70 17.71
N LYS A 303 2.51 -3.95 17.79
CA LYS A 303 2.79 -4.63 19.07
C LYS A 303 3.98 -4.02 19.82
N ASN A 304 4.79 -3.20 19.17
CA ASN A 304 5.88 -2.46 19.79
C ASN A 304 5.37 -1.09 20.24
N THR A 305 5.08 -0.96 21.53
CA THR A 305 4.50 0.25 22.14
C THR A 305 5.42 1.47 22.03
N ILE A 306 6.75 1.29 22.06
CA ILE A 306 7.71 2.40 21.85
C ILE A 306 7.52 2.95 20.44
N TRP A 307 7.47 2.08 19.43
CA TRP A 307 7.35 2.52 18.05
C TRP A 307 6.02 3.24 17.79
N SER A 308 4.89 2.62 18.16
CA SER A 308 3.57 3.20 17.93
C SER A 308 3.37 4.50 18.72
N GLN A 309 3.77 4.55 20.01
CA GLN A 309 3.69 5.77 20.82
C GLN A 309 4.59 6.88 20.24
N THR A 310 5.84 6.57 19.93
CA THR A 310 6.76 7.57 19.34
C THR A 310 6.21 8.12 18.03
N THR A 311 5.55 7.30 17.21
CA THR A 311 4.91 7.76 15.97
C THR A 311 3.78 8.75 16.26
N SER A 312 2.93 8.49 17.25
CA SER A 312 1.90 9.44 17.69
C SER A 312 2.50 10.73 18.24
N ASP A 313 3.51 10.62 19.12
CA ASP A 313 4.19 11.77 19.74
C ASP A 313 4.83 12.70 18.69
N VAL A 314 5.48 12.11 17.67
CA VAL A 314 6.20 12.86 16.62
C VAL A 314 5.25 13.48 15.60
N SER A 315 4.21 12.75 15.20
CA SER A 315 3.26 13.22 14.18
C SER A 315 2.15 14.11 14.73
N GLY A 316 1.88 14.03 16.04
CA GLY A 316 0.74 14.67 16.69
C GLY A 316 -0.60 14.04 16.29
N LEU A 317 -0.61 12.80 15.80
CA LEU A 317 -1.81 12.11 15.31
C LEU A 317 -2.12 10.90 16.20
N ASN A 318 -3.38 10.82 16.65
CA ASN A 318 -3.87 9.66 17.38
C ASN A 318 -4.03 8.47 16.43
N GLN A 319 -3.67 7.29 16.89
CA GLN A 319 -3.79 6.05 16.14
C GLN A 319 -4.91 5.18 16.71
N ILE A 320 -5.73 4.64 15.83
CA ILE A 320 -6.85 3.74 16.14
C ILE A 320 -6.42 2.32 15.83
N LEU A 321 -6.50 1.44 16.81
CA LEU A 321 -6.29 0.00 16.62
C LEU A 321 -7.60 -0.74 16.73
N ARG A 322 -7.79 -1.72 15.85
CA ARG A 322 -9.00 -2.54 15.78
C ARG A 322 -8.76 -3.94 16.36
N LYS A 323 -9.81 -4.52 16.94
CA LYS A 323 -9.75 -5.86 17.56
C LYS A 323 -9.35 -6.95 16.58
N LYS A 324 -9.78 -6.84 15.32
CA LYS A 324 -9.50 -7.85 14.30
C LYS A 324 -8.48 -7.35 13.29
N THR A 325 -7.33 -8.00 13.27
CA THR A 325 -6.20 -7.72 12.38
C THR A 325 -5.92 -8.95 11.49
N ILE A 326 -6.99 -9.50 10.90
CA ILE A 326 -6.93 -10.68 10.01
C ILE A 326 -6.25 -10.31 8.68
N GLY A 327 -6.39 -9.04 8.27
CA GLY A 327 -5.83 -8.53 7.01
C GLY A 327 -6.84 -8.49 5.87
N ALA A 328 -6.33 -8.56 4.63
CA ALA A 328 -7.09 -8.32 3.41
C ALA A 328 -8.38 -9.16 3.28
N SER A 329 -8.33 -10.46 3.61
CA SER A 329 -9.49 -11.33 3.49
C SER A 329 -10.68 -10.90 4.36
N TYR A 330 -10.43 -10.21 5.47
CA TYR A 330 -11.48 -9.66 6.33
C TYR A 330 -12.14 -8.42 5.69
N GLY A 331 -11.35 -7.62 4.97
CA GLY A 331 -11.84 -6.51 4.16
C GLY A 331 -12.65 -6.96 2.95
N ASP A 332 -12.18 -8.00 2.25
CA ASP A 332 -12.91 -8.59 1.13
C ASP A 332 -14.26 -9.16 1.57
N ALA A 333 -14.33 -9.81 2.74
CA ALA A 333 -15.58 -10.28 3.32
C ALA A 333 -16.54 -9.12 3.63
N PHE A 334 -16.03 -8.01 4.17
CA PHE A 334 -16.82 -6.80 4.41
C PHE A 334 -17.36 -6.19 3.10
N LEU A 335 -16.48 -6.03 2.09
CA LEU A 335 -16.87 -5.53 0.76
C LEU A 335 -17.93 -6.41 0.12
N SER A 336 -17.79 -7.73 0.24
CA SER A 336 -18.77 -8.69 -0.28
C SER A 336 -20.12 -8.54 0.41
N ALA A 337 -20.15 -8.37 1.75
CA ALA A 337 -21.38 -8.14 2.50
C ALA A 337 -22.04 -6.80 2.12
N CYS A 338 -21.26 -5.76 1.86
CA CYS A 338 -21.77 -4.48 1.33
C CYS A 338 -22.38 -4.65 -0.06
N THR A 339 -21.71 -5.41 -0.94
CA THR A 339 -22.19 -5.63 -2.32
C THR A 339 -23.53 -6.32 -2.38
N ILE A 340 -23.79 -7.30 -1.52
CA ILE A 340 -25.09 -8.02 -1.47
C ILE A 340 -26.14 -7.31 -0.61
N GLY A 341 -25.82 -6.13 -0.04
CA GLY A 341 -26.75 -5.30 0.72
C GLY A 341 -26.98 -5.70 2.18
N GLU A 342 -26.19 -6.64 2.71
CA GLU A 342 -26.27 -7.06 4.12
C GLU A 342 -25.64 -6.02 5.07
N LEU A 343 -24.66 -5.27 4.60
CA LEU A 343 -24.01 -4.20 5.33
C LEU A 343 -23.95 -2.91 4.49
N LYS A 344 -23.82 -1.79 5.19
CA LYS A 344 -23.46 -0.51 4.58
C LYS A 344 -21.99 -0.18 4.91
N LYS A 345 -21.39 0.68 4.13
CA LYS A 345 -20.03 1.17 4.32
C LYS A 345 -19.79 1.66 5.76
N GLU A 346 -20.76 2.34 6.35
CA GLU A 346 -20.71 2.92 7.69
C GLU A 346 -20.76 1.85 8.80
N ASP A 347 -21.16 0.62 8.49
CA ASP A 347 -21.25 -0.48 9.48
C ASP A 347 -19.88 -1.08 9.84
N ILE A 348 -18.78 -0.55 9.27
CA ILE A 348 -17.43 -1.03 9.55
C ILE A 348 -17.08 -1.03 11.05
N ASN A 349 -17.58 -0.07 11.81
CA ASN A 349 -17.36 0.00 13.26
C ASN A 349 -18.05 -1.13 14.04
N LYS A 350 -19.13 -1.71 13.49
CA LYS A 350 -19.78 -2.91 14.04
C LYS A 350 -19.10 -4.18 13.54
N TRP A 351 -18.59 -4.17 12.32
CA TRP A 351 -17.86 -5.27 11.72
C TRP A 351 -16.51 -5.51 12.42
N ASN A 352 -15.78 -4.41 12.69
CA ASN A 352 -14.50 -4.44 13.39
C ASN A 352 -14.47 -3.37 14.48
N GLU A 353 -14.68 -3.79 15.71
CA GLU A 353 -14.75 -2.89 16.86
C GLU A 353 -13.40 -2.26 17.22
N LEU A 354 -13.45 -1.09 17.84
CA LEU A 354 -12.28 -0.45 18.45
C LEU A 354 -11.66 -1.39 19.49
N GLU A 355 -10.34 -1.49 19.48
CA GLU A 355 -9.58 -2.11 20.56
C GLU A 355 -9.08 -1.06 21.53
N TYR A 356 -8.26 -0.11 21.04
CA TYR A 356 -7.79 1.05 21.81
C TYR A 356 -7.25 2.14 20.87
N GLU A 357 -6.93 3.30 21.44
CA GLU A 357 -6.28 4.43 20.77
C GLU A 357 -4.95 4.76 21.45
N ILE A 358 -3.98 5.25 20.64
CA ILE A 358 -2.66 5.71 21.07
C ILE A 358 -2.55 7.21 20.86
#